data_fff81b5293f4096ded0d1bc28bbc48f8
#
_entry.id   fff81b5293f4096ded0d1bc28bbc48f8
#
_cell.length_a   1.000
_cell.length_b   1.000
_cell.length_c   1.000
_cell.angle_alpha   90.00
_cell.angle_beta   90.00
_cell.angle_gamma   90.00
#
_symmetry.space_group_name_H-M   'P 1'
#
loop_
_entity.id
_entity.type
_entity.pdbx_description
1 polymer ?
#
loop_
_entity_poly.entity_id
_entity_poly.type
_entity_poly.pdbx_seq_one_letter_code
_entity_poly.pdbx_strand_id
1 'polypeptide(L)'
;PKFHFNKKAAYAFASRFYLIKGEWDLVVSYSDYVLGVDPKPVLRNWQKYKKEFNSNHKYLYIRYASVDEPANLLLTTTESRVARNIPSEKYGVTIQSAEKVYNEHGIDGCFNFRKMKMQSFFLFNYNDGRIDDGQYIAKFDELSLSGYTGIRPRGLYVTNVLFSTDEVMLNRMEAYTMLGEYDKAIDNLLVYLSVKYGVYPSCGRSTY
;
A
#
# COMPACT_ATOMS: atom_id res chain seq x y z
N PRO A 1 14.85 -14.55 3.45
CA PRO A 1 14.01 -14.09 4.57
C PRO A 1 13.76 -12.59 4.45
N LYS A 2 12.50 -12.15 4.57
CA LYS A 2 12.14 -10.72 4.34
C LYS A 2 12.45 -9.79 5.50
N PHE A 3 12.90 -10.30 6.63
CA PHE A 3 13.44 -9.51 7.74
C PHE A 3 14.95 -9.24 7.61
N HIS A 4 15.56 -9.62 6.50
CA HIS A 4 16.95 -9.32 6.19
C HIS A 4 17.02 -8.63 4.83
N PHE A 5 18.01 -7.77 4.70
CA PHE A 5 18.26 -7.05 3.45
C PHE A 5 18.66 -8.06 2.37
N ASN A 6 17.76 -8.34 1.46
CA ASN A 6 17.91 -9.31 0.38
C ASN A 6 18.10 -8.62 -0.97
N LYS A 7 18.46 -9.37 -2.02
CA LYS A 7 18.77 -8.82 -3.35
C LYS A 7 17.65 -7.94 -3.92
N LYS A 8 16.38 -8.36 -3.80
CA LYS A 8 15.24 -7.57 -4.30
C LYS A 8 15.03 -6.29 -3.46
N ALA A 9 15.23 -6.35 -2.16
CA ALA A 9 15.19 -5.18 -1.29
C ALA A 9 16.32 -4.19 -1.64
N ALA A 10 17.51 -4.69 -1.99
CA ALA A 10 18.61 -3.83 -2.43
C ALA A 10 18.27 -3.11 -3.75
N TYR A 11 17.66 -3.79 -4.70
CA TYR A 11 17.21 -3.15 -5.94
C TYR A 11 16.07 -2.15 -5.71
N ALA A 12 15.12 -2.45 -4.81
CA ALA A 12 14.08 -1.50 -4.43
C ALA A 12 14.65 -0.25 -3.76
N PHE A 13 15.64 -0.42 -2.88
CA PHE A 13 16.39 0.69 -2.31
C PHE A 13 17.09 1.53 -3.39
N ALA A 14 17.77 0.89 -4.34
CA ALA A 14 18.43 1.57 -5.45
C ALA A 14 17.41 2.35 -6.30
N SER A 15 16.26 1.76 -6.63
CA SER A 15 15.18 2.46 -7.35
C SER A 15 14.76 3.74 -6.62
N ARG A 16 14.51 3.68 -5.31
CA ARG A 16 14.17 4.86 -4.47
C ARG A 16 15.32 5.88 -4.42
N PHE A 17 16.55 5.41 -4.25
CA PHE A 17 17.72 6.28 -4.18
C PHE A 17 17.94 7.07 -5.47
N TYR A 18 17.88 6.40 -6.63
CA TYR A 18 18.03 7.05 -7.91
C TYR A 18 16.84 7.92 -8.29
N LEU A 19 15.63 7.59 -7.82
CA LEU A 19 14.45 8.45 -7.95
C LEU A 19 14.70 9.82 -7.30
N ILE A 20 15.22 9.82 -6.06
CA ILE A 20 15.55 11.06 -5.33
C ILE A 20 16.68 11.85 -6.03
N LYS A 21 17.59 11.16 -6.69
CA LYS A 21 18.66 11.79 -7.46
C LYS A 21 18.23 12.32 -8.84
N GLY A 22 17.06 11.91 -9.34
CA GLY A 22 16.58 12.25 -10.68
C GLY A 22 17.29 11.46 -11.80
N GLU A 23 17.89 10.31 -11.48
CA GLU A 23 18.57 9.45 -12.47
C GLU A 23 17.59 8.39 -13.00
N TRP A 24 16.66 8.82 -13.85
CA TRP A 24 15.45 8.09 -14.26
C TRP A 24 15.74 6.77 -14.96
N ASP A 25 16.76 6.69 -15.82
CA ASP A 25 17.14 5.43 -16.50
C ASP A 25 17.56 4.35 -15.50
N LEU A 26 18.27 4.75 -14.43
CA LEU A 26 18.65 3.83 -13.37
C LEU A 26 17.45 3.40 -12.53
N VAL A 27 16.48 4.31 -12.31
CA VAL A 27 15.22 3.94 -11.65
C VAL A 27 14.50 2.83 -12.41
N VAL A 28 14.36 2.99 -13.74
CA VAL A 28 13.73 1.98 -14.59
C VAL A 28 14.48 0.65 -14.49
N SER A 29 15.82 0.68 -14.69
CA SER A 29 16.65 -0.51 -14.68
C SER A 29 16.55 -1.29 -13.36
N TYR A 30 16.66 -0.62 -12.22
CA TYR A 30 16.53 -1.27 -10.91
C TYR A 30 15.11 -1.74 -10.62
N SER A 31 14.09 -1.02 -11.09
CA SER A 31 12.70 -1.44 -10.97
C SER A 31 12.41 -2.72 -11.76
N ASP A 32 12.98 -2.88 -12.94
CA ASP A 32 12.83 -4.08 -13.77
C ASP A 32 13.41 -5.33 -13.11
N TYR A 33 14.53 -5.22 -12.39
CA TYR A 33 15.07 -6.34 -11.60
C TYR A 33 14.15 -6.78 -10.46
N VAL A 34 13.30 -5.90 -9.93
CA VAL A 34 12.34 -6.21 -8.87
C VAL A 34 11.04 -6.78 -9.43
N LEU A 35 10.50 -6.12 -10.45
CA LEU A 35 9.15 -6.35 -10.99
C LEU A 35 9.12 -7.48 -12.03
N GLY A 36 10.22 -7.67 -12.76
CA GLY A 36 10.28 -8.61 -13.87
C GLY A 36 9.47 -8.16 -15.08
N VAL A 37 9.27 -9.07 -16.02
CA VAL A 37 8.55 -8.82 -17.28
C VAL A 37 7.05 -8.63 -17.03
N ASP A 38 6.45 -9.46 -16.20
CA ASP A 38 5.05 -9.31 -15.76
C ASP A 38 5.00 -8.94 -14.27
N PRO A 39 4.65 -7.70 -13.94
CA PRO A 39 4.59 -7.26 -12.55
C PRO A 39 3.33 -7.73 -11.79
N LYS A 40 2.26 -8.17 -12.48
CA LYS A 40 0.98 -8.52 -11.83
C LYS A 40 1.12 -9.52 -10.67
N PRO A 41 1.87 -10.63 -10.81
CA PRO A 41 1.96 -11.63 -9.74
C PRO A 41 2.68 -11.14 -8.49
N VAL A 42 3.54 -10.12 -8.63
CA VAL A 42 4.33 -9.59 -7.51
C VAL A 42 3.73 -8.37 -6.86
N LEU A 43 2.74 -7.73 -7.50
CA LEU A 43 2.01 -6.60 -6.93
C LEU A 43 0.98 -7.07 -5.88
N ARG A 44 0.73 -6.26 -4.88
CA ARG A 44 -0.26 -6.52 -3.84
C ARG A 44 -1.67 -6.51 -4.41
N ASN A 45 -2.33 -7.65 -4.38
CA ASN A 45 -3.66 -7.83 -4.95
C ASN A 45 -4.76 -7.52 -3.91
N TRP A 46 -5.26 -6.27 -3.92
CA TRP A 46 -6.31 -5.84 -3.02
C TRP A 46 -7.66 -6.51 -3.26
N GLN A 47 -7.96 -6.92 -4.49
CA GLN A 47 -9.19 -7.65 -4.79
C GLN A 47 -9.21 -9.03 -4.12
N LYS A 48 -8.05 -9.69 -4.08
CA LYS A 48 -7.89 -10.94 -3.34
C LYS A 48 -8.10 -10.72 -1.85
N TYR A 49 -7.51 -9.68 -1.28
CA TYR A 49 -7.67 -9.34 0.13
C TYR A 49 -9.13 -9.10 0.48
N LYS A 50 -9.85 -8.33 -0.33
CA LYS A 50 -11.27 -8.04 -0.13
C LYS A 50 -12.14 -9.31 -0.12
N LYS A 51 -11.82 -10.29 -0.98
CA LYS A 51 -12.55 -11.56 -1.04
C LYS A 51 -12.23 -12.47 0.15
N GLU A 52 -10.97 -12.50 0.57
CA GLU A 52 -10.51 -13.40 1.63
C GLU A 52 -10.90 -12.92 3.04
N PHE A 53 -10.91 -11.63 3.29
CA PHE A 53 -10.92 -11.11 4.67
C PHE A 53 -12.12 -10.25 5.06
N ASN A 54 -13.16 -10.23 4.27
CA ASN A 54 -14.50 -9.68 4.55
C ASN A 54 -14.61 -8.84 5.86
N SER A 55 -14.02 -7.64 5.89
CA SER A 55 -14.15 -6.61 6.93
C SER A 55 -13.38 -6.82 8.26
N ASN A 56 -12.59 -7.86 8.43
CA ASN A 56 -11.80 -8.02 9.65
C ASN A 56 -10.40 -7.36 9.50
N HIS A 57 -10.24 -6.18 10.13
CA HIS A 57 -9.00 -5.38 10.07
C HIS A 57 -7.76 -6.16 10.55
N LYS A 58 -7.91 -7.00 11.58
CA LYS A 58 -6.79 -7.77 12.14
C LYS A 58 -6.23 -8.79 11.13
N TYR A 59 -7.10 -9.48 10.40
CA TYR A 59 -6.68 -10.38 9.33
C TYR A 59 -6.05 -9.63 8.16
N LEU A 60 -6.58 -8.46 7.84
CA LEU A 60 -6.01 -7.60 6.80
C LEU A 60 -4.57 -7.19 7.14
N TYR A 61 -4.33 -6.78 8.38
CA TYR A 61 -2.99 -6.42 8.85
C TYR A 61 -2.04 -7.62 8.79
N ILE A 62 -2.45 -8.77 9.33
CA ILE A 62 -1.64 -9.99 9.31
C ILE A 62 -1.23 -10.34 7.87
N ARG A 63 -2.16 -10.25 6.92
CA ARG A 63 -1.88 -10.53 5.51
C ARG A 63 -0.97 -9.47 4.90
N TYR A 64 -1.24 -8.18 5.19
CA TYR A 64 -0.43 -7.07 4.70
C TYR A 64 1.04 -7.17 5.13
N ALA A 65 1.28 -7.53 6.39
CA ALA A 65 2.59 -7.63 6.99
C ALA A 65 3.24 -9.03 6.86
N SER A 66 2.59 -9.97 6.14
CA SER A 66 3.06 -11.35 6.01
C SER A 66 4.38 -11.44 5.23
N VAL A 67 5.22 -12.37 5.65
CA VAL A 67 6.43 -12.78 4.91
C VAL A 67 6.09 -13.49 3.59
N ASP A 68 4.88 -14.07 3.49
CA ASP A 68 4.42 -14.78 2.30
C ASP A 68 3.79 -13.84 1.27
N GLU A 69 3.52 -12.58 1.65
CA GLU A 69 2.99 -11.60 0.70
C GLU A 69 4.04 -11.24 -0.37
N PRO A 70 3.81 -11.56 -1.66
CA PRO A 70 4.80 -11.32 -2.71
C PRO A 70 5.26 -9.87 -2.81
N ALA A 71 4.35 -8.94 -2.51
CA ALA A 71 4.63 -7.51 -2.58
C ALA A 71 5.60 -7.02 -1.51
N ASN A 72 5.80 -7.75 -0.42
CA ASN A 72 6.72 -7.35 0.65
C ASN A 72 8.14 -7.75 0.29
N LEU A 73 9.05 -6.79 0.27
CA LEU A 73 10.48 -7.00 -0.05
C LEU A 73 11.36 -6.94 1.19
N LEU A 74 11.06 -6.02 2.10
CA LEU A 74 11.74 -5.88 3.38
C LEU A 74 10.74 -5.52 4.47
N LEU A 75 10.80 -6.24 5.58
CA LEU A 75 9.98 -6.05 6.75
C LEU A 75 10.84 -5.71 7.97
N THR A 76 10.30 -4.89 8.85
CA THR A 76 10.87 -4.65 10.17
C THR A 76 9.76 -4.63 11.21
N THR A 77 10.05 -5.12 12.41
CA THR A 77 9.11 -5.10 13.52
C THR A 77 9.62 -4.16 14.59
N THR A 78 8.78 -3.24 14.99
CA THR A 78 9.10 -2.23 16.01
C THR A 78 7.97 -2.15 17.02
N GLU A 79 8.31 -1.77 18.27
CA GLU A 79 7.29 -1.34 19.22
C GLU A 79 6.64 -0.05 18.72
N SER A 80 5.31 0.01 18.72
CA SER A 80 4.58 1.18 18.22
C SER A 80 3.26 1.37 18.96
N ARG A 81 2.87 2.64 19.08
CA ARG A 81 1.56 3.07 19.59
C ARG A 81 0.74 3.80 18.53
N VAL A 82 1.16 3.74 17.27
CA VAL A 82 0.58 4.52 16.18
C VAL A 82 -0.92 4.25 16.03
N ALA A 83 -1.34 2.97 16.01
CA ALA A 83 -2.74 2.61 15.85
C ALA A 83 -3.64 3.14 16.96
N ARG A 84 -3.11 3.31 18.19
CA ARG A 84 -3.85 3.84 19.33
C ARG A 84 -3.87 5.36 19.39
N ASN A 85 -2.82 6.00 18.90
CA ASN A 85 -2.66 7.45 19.00
C ASN A 85 -3.28 8.18 17.80
N ILE A 86 -3.17 7.66 16.57
CA ILE A 86 -3.69 8.31 15.37
C ILE A 86 -5.17 8.69 15.47
N PRO A 87 -6.09 7.83 15.96
CA PRO A 87 -7.50 8.17 15.98
C PRO A 87 -7.86 9.33 16.92
N SER A 88 -7.07 9.54 17.97
CA SER A 88 -7.32 10.56 18.99
C SER A 88 -6.53 11.86 18.79
N GLU A 89 -5.65 11.89 17.80
CA GLU A 89 -4.74 13.01 17.60
C GLU A 89 -5.25 14.02 16.56
N LYS A 90 -4.74 15.23 16.64
CA LYS A 90 -5.04 16.34 15.72
C LYS A 90 -4.94 15.99 14.23
N TYR A 91 -4.11 15.00 13.90
CA TYR A 91 -3.85 14.56 12.53
C TYR A 91 -4.55 13.25 12.17
N GLY A 92 -5.43 12.75 13.02
CA GLY A 92 -6.27 11.61 12.72
C GLY A 92 -7.27 11.91 11.59
N VAL A 93 -7.61 10.89 10.83
CA VAL A 93 -8.64 10.99 9.80
C VAL A 93 -10.00 10.84 10.46
N THR A 94 -10.79 11.91 10.49
CA THR A 94 -12.18 11.83 10.95
C THR A 94 -13.08 11.21 9.89
N ILE A 95 -14.26 10.70 10.29
CA ILE A 95 -15.26 10.18 9.35
C ILE A 95 -15.61 11.22 8.30
N GLN A 96 -15.84 12.48 8.71
CA GLN A 96 -16.18 13.56 7.79
C GLN A 96 -15.04 13.84 6.79
N SER A 97 -13.79 13.86 7.28
CA SER A 97 -12.63 14.04 6.40
C SER A 97 -12.48 12.90 5.41
N ALA A 98 -12.69 11.65 5.86
CA ALA A 98 -12.65 10.48 4.99
C ALA A 98 -13.77 10.50 3.95
N GLU A 99 -15.00 10.83 4.33
CA GLU A 99 -16.12 10.99 3.42
C GLU A 99 -15.85 12.04 2.36
N LYS A 100 -15.37 13.20 2.79
CA LYS A 100 -15.03 14.32 1.89
C LYS A 100 -13.94 13.92 0.89
N VAL A 101 -12.84 13.33 1.38
CA VAL A 101 -11.70 12.96 0.51
C VAL A 101 -12.04 11.80 -0.41
N TYR A 102 -12.79 10.79 0.08
CA TYR A 102 -12.97 9.54 -0.65
C TYR A 102 -14.32 9.43 -1.36
N ASN A 103 -15.35 10.14 -0.92
CA ASN A 103 -16.69 10.03 -1.49
C ASN A 103 -17.09 11.21 -2.38
N GLU A 104 -16.61 12.43 -2.09
CA GLU A 104 -17.02 13.64 -2.80
C GLU A 104 -16.21 13.92 -4.06
N HIS A 105 -14.95 13.51 -4.10
CA HIS A 105 -14.06 13.78 -5.23
C HIS A 105 -13.99 12.59 -6.20
N GLY A 106 -15.15 12.19 -6.73
CA GLY A 106 -15.18 11.37 -7.93
C GLY A 106 -14.75 12.21 -9.13
N ILE A 107 -13.64 11.88 -9.76
CA ILE A 107 -13.34 12.42 -11.08
C ILE A 107 -14.40 11.84 -12.02
N ASP A 108 -15.30 12.70 -12.51
CA ASP A 108 -16.26 12.31 -13.53
C ASP A 108 -15.49 11.90 -14.79
N GLY A 109 -15.60 10.64 -15.16
CA GLY A 109 -14.90 10.08 -16.30
C GLY A 109 -14.41 8.66 -16.06
N CYS A 110 -13.19 8.39 -16.49
CA CYS A 110 -12.58 7.05 -16.49
C CYS A 110 -12.35 6.46 -15.08
N PHE A 111 -12.25 7.29 -14.06
CA PHE A 111 -12.01 6.90 -12.67
C PHE A 111 -13.17 7.32 -11.77
N ASN A 112 -14.18 6.47 -11.66
CA ASN A 112 -15.23 6.69 -10.69
C ASN A 112 -14.84 6.06 -9.35
N PHE A 113 -14.11 6.79 -8.51
CA PHE A 113 -13.70 6.36 -7.18
C PHE A 113 -14.89 6.01 -6.26
N ARG A 114 -16.06 6.62 -6.47
CA ARG A 114 -17.32 6.30 -5.76
C ARG A 114 -17.75 4.84 -5.92
N LYS A 115 -17.56 4.25 -7.10
CA LYS A 115 -17.86 2.84 -7.36
C LYS A 115 -16.81 1.90 -6.80
N MET A 116 -15.63 2.39 -6.47
CA MET A 116 -14.52 1.55 -6.08
C MET A 116 -14.56 1.09 -4.63
N LYS A 117 -15.43 1.60 -3.77
CA LYS A 117 -15.67 1.19 -2.35
C LYS A 117 -14.46 0.59 -1.58
N MET A 118 -13.25 0.77 -2.12
CA MET A 118 -12.05 0.16 -1.57
C MET A 118 -11.47 0.94 -0.41
N GLN A 119 -11.77 2.22 -0.38
CA GLN A 119 -11.25 3.10 0.65
C GLN A 119 -11.84 2.74 2.03
N SER A 120 -13.13 2.40 2.06
CA SER A 120 -13.77 1.91 3.29
C SER A 120 -13.23 0.56 3.78
N PHE A 121 -12.52 -0.19 2.91
CA PHE A 121 -11.93 -1.48 3.27
C PHE A 121 -10.69 -1.33 4.15
N PHE A 122 -9.97 -0.22 4.03
CA PHE A 122 -8.74 0.06 4.79
C PHE A 122 -8.95 1.03 5.94
N LEU A 123 -10.07 1.73 5.96
CA LEU A 123 -10.39 2.65 7.03
C LEU A 123 -11.34 1.95 8.00
N PHE A 124 -10.89 1.76 9.21
CA PHE A 124 -11.69 1.19 10.28
C PHE A 124 -12.04 2.26 11.30
N ASN A 125 -13.28 2.23 11.74
CA ASN A 125 -13.72 3.07 12.83
C ASN A 125 -13.07 2.57 14.14
N TYR A 126 -12.37 3.44 14.81
CA TYR A 126 -11.90 3.21 16.14
C TYR A 126 -12.99 3.67 17.13
N ASN A 127 -13.75 2.74 17.63
CA ASN A 127 -14.82 3.02 18.57
C ASN A 127 -14.33 2.71 20.00
N ASP A 128 -13.74 3.72 20.66
CA ASP A 128 -13.33 3.65 22.07
C ASP A 128 -14.31 4.38 23.00
N GLY A 129 -15.48 4.80 22.48
CA GLY A 129 -16.49 5.54 23.22
C GLY A 129 -16.19 7.03 23.36
N ARG A 130 -15.20 7.58 22.66
CA ARG A 130 -14.93 9.02 22.58
C ARG A 130 -15.72 9.63 21.42
N ILE A 131 -16.00 10.92 21.54
CA ILE A 131 -16.95 11.68 20.69
C ILE A 131 -16.49 11.79 19.22
N ASP A 132 -15.20 11.59 18.93
CA ASP A 132 -14.64 11.62 17.59
C ASP A 132 -14.21 10.23 17.17
N ASP A 133 -15.10 9.52 16.45
CA ASP A 133 -14.76 8.26 15.79
C ASP A 133 -13.65 8.51 14.76
N GLY A 134 -12.40 8.29 15.18
CA GLY A 134 -11.25 8.36 14.29
C GLY A 134 -11.22 7.13 13.36
N GLN A 135 -10.74 7.34 12.15
CA GLN A 135 -10.47 6.26 11.21
C GLN A 135 -8.98 5.99 11.13
N TYR A 136 -8.58 4.75 11.05
CA TYR A 136 -7.19 4.37 10.89
C TYR A 136 -7.00 3.32 9.80
N ILE A 137 -5.78 3.25 9.29
CA ILE A 137 -5.42 2.30 8.24
C ILE A 137 -4.89 1.03 8.89
N ALA A 138 -5.54 -0.11 8.64
CA ALA A 138 -5.21 -1.40 9.24
C ALA A 138 -3.76 -1.87 9.04
N LYS A 139 -3.04 -1.35 8.05
CA LYS A 139 -1.63 -1.68 7.82
C LYS A 139 -0.68 -1.32 8.96
N PHE A 140 -1.14 -0.54 9.93
CA PHE A 140 -0.40 -0.14 11.13
C PHE A 140 -0.98 -0.74 12.41
N ASP A 141 -1.84 -1.75 12.30
CA ASP A 141 -2.43 -2.42 13.46
C ASP A 141 -1.37 -3.09 14.34
N GLU A 142 -1.69 -3.28 15.59
CA GLU A 142 -0.77 -3.76 16.60
C GLU A 142 -0.99 -5.24 16.90
N LEU A 143 0.11 -6.00 16.99
CA LEU A 143 0.09 -7.37 17.50
C LEU A 143 0.54 -7.41 18.95
N SER A 144 -0.31 -7.93 19.81
CA SER A 144 0.08 -8.27 21.19
C SER A 144 0.67 -9.67 21.22
N LEU A 145 1.89 -9.80 21.73
CA LEU A 145 2.52 -11.10 21.97
C LEU A 145 2.11 -11.68 23.34
N SER A 146 0.90 -11.42 23.80
CA SER A 146 0.36 -12.02 25.02
C SER A 146 0.12 -13.51 24.80
N GLY A 147 0.97 -14.36 25.34
CA GLY A 147 0.78 -15.83 25.30
C GLY A 147 2.05 -16.67 25.32
N TYR A 148 3.22 -16.09 25.24
CA TYR A 148 4.47 -16.84 25.46
C TYR A 148 4.78 -16.90 26.96
N THR A 149 4.59 -18.05 27.55
CA THR A 149 4.95 -18.35 28.95
C THR A 149 6.44 -18.20 29.12
N GLY A 150 6.89 -17.21 29.92
CA GLY A 150 8.24 -17.10 30.40
C GLY A 150 8.99 -15.78 30.18
N ILE A 151 8.73 -15.08 29.10
CA ILE A 151 9.26 -13.73 28.85
C ILE A 151 8.05 -12.82 28.69
N ARG A 152 7.90 -11.83 29.58
CA ARG A 152 6.81 -10.83 29.43
C ARG A 152 7.15 -9.89 28.28
N PRO A 153 6.64 -10.07 27.07
CA PRO A 153 6.71 -9.03 26.07
C PRO A 153 5.71 -7.96 26.49
N ARG A 154 6.17 -6.94 27.18
CA ARG A 154 5.38 -5.76 27.54
C ARG A 154 5.34 -4.78 26.38
N GLY A 155 5.01 -5.24 25.18
CA GLY A 155 4.97 -4.35 24.02
C GLY A 155 3.90 -4.76 23.04
N LEU A 156 3.36 -3.77 22.38
CA LEU A 156 2.57 -3.92 21.17
C LEU A 156 3.48 -3.63 19.99
N TYR A 157 3.54 -4.54 19.05
CA TYR A 157 4.48 -4.49 17.94
C TYR A 157 3.75 -4.29 16.62
N VAL A 158 4.33 -3.45 15.78
CA VAL A 158 3.89 -3.26 14.39
C VAL A 158 4.98 -3.78 13.46
N THR A 159 4.58 -4.59 12.49
CA THR A 159 5.46 -4.98 11.40
C THR A 159 5.27 -4.01 10.24
N ASN A 160 6.32 -3.26 9.94
CA ASN A 160 6.33 -2.27 8.87
C ASN A 160 6.91 -2.87 7.60
N VAL A 161 6.29 -2.55 6.47
CA VAL A 161 6.81 -2.86 5.14
C VAL A 161 7.72 -1.72 4.71
N LEU A 162 9.03 -1.92 4.75
CA LEU A 162 10.01 -0.88 4.42
C LEU A 162 10.17 -0.71 2.90
N PHE A 163 10.13 -1.81 2.16
CA PHE A 163 10.16 -1.83 0.71
C PHE A 163 9.09 -2.77 0.17
N SER A 164 8.38 -2.31 -0.84
CA SER A 164 7.35 -3.10 -1.53
C SER A 164 7.47 -2.98 -3.04
N THR A 165 6.99 -3.99 -3.74
CA THR A 165 6.89 -3.94 -5.21
C THR A 165 5.92 -2.87 -5.68
N ASP A 166 4.91 -2.53 -4.87
CA ASP A 166 3.97 -1.45 -5.16
C ASP A 166 4.69 -0.10 -5.28
N GLU A 167 5.58 0.20 -4.34
CA GLU A 167 6.41 1.41 -4.40
C GLU A 167 7.32 1.40 -5.62
N VAL A 168 8.00 0.27 -5.87
CA VAL A 168 8.88 0.15 -7.04
C VAL A 168 8.13 0.36 -8.35
N MET A 169 6.86 -0.10 -8.41
CA MET A 169 6.01 0.15 -9.57
C MET A 169 5.68 1.63 -9.75
N LEU A 170 5.39 2.34 -8.65
CA LEU A 170 5.17 3.79 -8.68
C LEU A 170 6.43 4.54 -9.11
N ASN A 171 7.59 4.18 -8.57
CA ASN A 171 8.88 4.77 -8.93
C ASN A 171 9.15 4.60 -10.43
N ARG A 172 8.87 3.43 -11.01
CA ARG A 172 9.06 3.17 -12.43
C ARG A 172 8.11 4.00 -13.31
N MET A 173 6.86 4.16 -12.89
CA MET A 173 5.89 5.01 -13.60
C MET A 173 6.34 6.48 -13.59
N GLU A 174 6.80 6.99 -12.46
CA GLU A 174 7.34 8.35 -12.35
C GLU A 174 8.54 8.53 -13.27
N ALA A 175 9.49 7.58 -13.25
CA ALA A 175 10.67 7.62 -14.12
C ALA A 175 10.29 7.64 -15.61
N TYR A 176 9.37 6.79 -16.06
CA TYR A 176 8.88 6.84 -17.44
C TYR A 176 8.24 8.18 -17.80
N THR A 177 7.49 8.77 -16.87
CA THR A 177 6.89 10.09 -17.09
C THR A 177 7.98 11.17 -17.25
N MET A 178 9.01 11.13 -16.42
CA MET A 178 10.12 12.10 -16.47
C MET A 178 11.02 11.91 -17.71
N LEU A 179 11.09 10.69 -18.24
CA LEU A 179 11.77 10.39 -19.51
C LEU A 179 10.93 10.74 -20.75
N GLY A 180 9.70 11.17 -20.58
CA GLY A 180 8.76 11.42 -21.69
C GLY A 180 8.16 10.17 -22.32
N GLU A 181 8.37 8.99 -21.72
CA GLU A 181 7.86 7.71 -22.17
C GLU A 181 6.43 7.45 -21.64
N TYR A 182 5.50 8.35 -21.96
CA TYR A 182 4.16 8.40 -21.40
C TYR A 182 3.32 7.13 -21.66
N ASP A 183 3.47 6.51 -22.83
CA ASP A 183 2.76 5.26 -23.13
C ASP A 183 3.15 4.14 -22.17
N LYS A 184 4.45 4.01 -21.87
CA LYS A 184 4.94 3.03 -20.87
C LYS A 184 4.46 3.35 -19.46
N ALA A 185 4.42 4.63 -19.08
CA ALA A 185 3.87 5.06 -17.80
C ALA A 185 2.39 4.68 -17.67
N ILE A 186 1.59 4.92 -18.71
CA ILE A 186 0.15 4.59 -18.77
C ILE A 186 -0.05 3.08 -18.72
N ASP A 187 0.69 2.30 -19.48
CA ASP A 187 0.58 0.84 -19.48
C ASP A 187 0.87 0.26 -18.07
N ASN A 188 1.91 0.78 -17.39
CA ASN A 188 2.21 0.42 -16.02
C ASN A 188 1.11 0.83 -15.04
N LEU A 189 0.52 2.01 -15.21
CA LEU A 189 -0.60 2.49 -14.41
C LEU A 189 -1.83 1.57 -14.58
N LEU A 190 -2.16 1.19 -15.80
CA LEU A 190 -3.28 0.29 -16.08
C LEU A 190 -3.07 -1.09 -15.42
N VAL A 191 -1.86 -1.63 -15.49
CA VAL A 191 -1.50 -2.86 -14.80
C VAL A 191 -1.67 -2.71 -13.29
N TYR A 192 -1.14 -1.64 -12.71
CA TYR A 192 -1.26 -1.34 -11.27
C TYR A 192 -2.72 -1.25 -10.84
N LEU A 193 -3.53 -0.47 -11.54
CA LEU A 193 -4.95 -0.28 -11.23
C LEU A 193 -5.75 -1.58 -11.37
N SER A 194 -5.45 -2.41 -12.38
CA SER A 194 -6.13 -3.70 -12.55
C SER A 194 -5.97 -4.63 -11.34
N VAL A 195 -4.79 -4.61 -10.71
CA VAL A 195 -4.51 -5.41 -9.51
C VAL A 195 -5.14 -4.79 -8.26
N LYS A 196 -5.19 -3.45 -8.19
CA LYS A 196 -5.75 -2.74 -7.03
C LYS A 196 -7.27 -2.74 -7.04
N TYR A 197 -7.89 -2.47 -8.18
CA TYR A 197 -9.32 -2.17 -8.25
C TYR A 197 -10.14 -3.20 -9.04
N GLY A 198 -9.50 -4.11 -9.76
CA GLY A 198 -10.17 -5.16 -10.52
C GLY A 198 -10.96 -4.65 -11.74
N VAL A 199 -10.82 -3.39 -12.08
CA VAL A 199 -11.49 -2.77 -13.23
C VAL A 199 -10.40 -2.17 -14.10
N TYR A 200 -10.38 -2.57 -15.37
CA TYR A 200 -9.73 -1.76 -16.40
C TYR A 200 -10.64 -0.57 -16.64
N PRO A 201 -10.19 0.66 -16.41
CA PRO A 201 -10.94 1.79 -16.92
C PRO A 201 -10.98 1.60 -18.44
N SER A 202 -12.18 1.46 -18.99
CA SER A 202 -12.40 1.55 -20.42
C SER A 202 -12.30 3.03 -20.84
N CYS A 203 -11.17 3.65 -20.54
CA CYS A 203 -10.83 4.92 -21.14
C CYS A 203 -10.49 4.61 -22.58
N GLY A 204 -11.46 4.81 -23.47
CA GLY A 204 -11.18 4.81 -24.88
C GLY A 204 -9.95 5.68 -25.11
N ARG A 205 -8.88 5.14 -25.66
CA ARG A 205 -7.83 5.96 -26.24
C ARG A 205 -8.54 6.80 -27.31
N SER A 206 -8.80 8.06 -26.99
CA SER A 206 -9.14 9.01 -28.03
C SER A 206 -7.92 9.07 -28.91
N THR A 207 -8.02 8.49 -30.09
CA THR A 207 -7.04 8.67 -31.16
C THR A 207 -7.13 10.13 -31.59
N TYR A 208 -6.21 10.95 -31.06
CA TYR A 208 -5.86 12.23 -31.68
C TYR A 208 -4.67 12.02 -32.58
#